data_99a567d1073515f530c5df6207702f7e
#
_entry.id   99a567d1073515f530c5df6207702f7e
#
_cell.length_a   1.000
_cell.length_b   1.000
_cell.length_c   1.000
_cell.angle_alpha   90.00
_cell.angle_beta   90.00
_cell.angle_gamma   90.00
#
_symmetry.space_group_name_H-M   'P 1'
#
loop_
_entity.id
_entity.type
_entity.pdbx_description
1 polymer ?
#
loop_
_entity_poly.entity_id
_entity_poly.type
_entity_poly.pdbx_seq_one_letter_code
_entity_poly.pdbx_strand_id
1 'polypeptide(L)'
;RHVRGKAFLSGPFASRKGTRERLRVELDAVRAQPGGPVDRLAVGLDEGDKLVGVAITDGTRDVMLCSSGGKAVRFPEDDVRAMGRTAAGVRGIRVPDVDDVISLIIPDADGLVLTASENGFGKVTPAEDFPMHGRGGQGVLAMQPSERDGRPVAATQASPSDELMLMSSSGTLVRVRASEIPVMGRNTQGVRLIKLDAGERLIGVEAVT
;
A
#
# COMPACT_ATOMS: atom_id res chain seq x y z
N ARG A 1 15.55 13.11 21.37
CA ARG A 1 14.35 12.28 21.11
C ARG A 1 14.74 11.28 20.04
N HIS A 2 14.74 9.99 20.36
CA HIS A 2 14.93 8.90 19.39
C HIS A 2 13.60 8.72 18.67
N VAL A 3 13.58 9.00 17.36
CA VAL A 3 12.47 8.62 16.50
C VAL A 3 12.77 7.20 16.02
N ARG A 4 11.96 6.24 16.42
CA ARG A 4 12.00 4.88 15.87
C ARG A 4 11.03 4.83 14.70
N GLY A 5 11.54 4.54 13.52
CA GLY A 5 10.73 4.35 12.33
C GLY A 5 10.85 2.91 11.82
N LYS A 6 9.84 2.43 11.10
CA LYS A 6 9.82 1.11 10.45
C LYS A 6 9.59 1.29 8.95
N ALA A 7 10.43 0.66 8.14
CA ALA A 7 10.27 0.62 6.69
C ALA A 7 9.64 -0.70 6.26
N PHE A 8 8.76 -0.64 5.30
CA PHE A 8 8.03 -1.80 4.80
C PHE A 8 8.28 -1.96 3.31
N LEU A 9 8.64 -3.16 2.91
CA LEU A 9 8.94 -3.51 1.54
C LEU A 9 8.04 -4.61 1.05
N SER A 10 7.61 -4.49 -0.17
CA SER A 10 6.93 -5.56 -0.87
C SER A 10 7.25 -5.48 -2.37
N GLY A 11 7.34 -6.61 -3.03
CA GLY A 11 7.58 -6.68 -4.45
C GLY A 11 7.15 -8.01 -5.04
N PRO A 12 6.95 -8.08 -6.37
CA PRO A 12 6.65 -9.34 -7.04
C PRO A 12 7.87 -10.24 -6.99
N PHE A 13 7.69 -11.44 -6.49
CA PHE A 13 8.73 -12.45 -6.47
C PHE A 13 8.45 -13.47 -7.58
N ALA A 14 9.05 -13.29 -8.73
CA ALA A 14 9.13 -14.32 -9.77
C ALA A 14 10.24 -15.31 -9.45
N SER A 15 10.03 -16.19 -8.48
CA SER A 15 10.92 -17.31 -8.24
C SER A 15 10.23 -18.61 -8.67
N ARG A 16 10.91 -19.40 -9.49
CA ARG A 16 10.49 -20.73 -9.99
C ARG A 16 10.28 -21.80 -8.90
N LYS A 17 10.36 -21.46 -7.61
CA LYS A 17 10.09 -22.35 -6.48
C LYS A 17 9.47 -21.60 -5.32
N GLY A 18 8.15 -21.53 -5.29
CA GLY A 18 7.36 -21.19 -4.09
C GLY A 18 7.44 -19.73 -3.70
N THR A 19 6.47 -18.99 -4.11
CA THR A 19 6.26 -17.58 -3.81
C THR A 19 6.32 -17.30 -2.31
N ARG A 20 7.29 -16.53 -1.91
CA ARG A 20 7.41 -16.01 -0.54
C ARG A 20 7.47 -14.51 -0.59
N GLU A 21 6.33 -13.87 -0.49
CA GLU A 21 6.31 -12.45 -0.25
C GLU A 21 6.81 -12.15 1.15
N ARG A 22 7.78 -11.28 1.24
CA ARG A 22 8.40 -10.90 2.49
C ARG A 22 8.23 -9.42 2.74
N LEU A 23 7.61 -9.10 3.86
CA LEU A 23 7.65 -7.77 4.43
C LEU A 23 8.98 -7.63 5.18
N ARG A 24 9.81 -6.69 4.77
CA ARG A 24 10.99 -6.31 5.53
C ARG A 24 10.69 -5.07 6.34
N VAL A 25 11.06 -5.10 7.60
CA VAL A 25 10.93 -3.96 8.49
C VAL A 25 12.29 -3.61 9.01
N GLU A 26 12.76 -2.46 8.65
CA GLU A 26 13.90 -1.85 9.33
C GLU A 26 13.78 -0.34 9.36
N LEU A 27 13.97 0.22 10.55
CA LEU A 27 14.58 1.53 10.71
C LEU A 27 15.16 1.66 12.12
N ASP A 28 16.46 1.50 12.22
CA ASP A 28 17.21 2.36 13.13
C ASP A 28 17.38 3.71 12.41
N ALA A 29 16.94 4.79 13.05
CA ALA A 29 17.05 6.12 12.51
C ALA A 29 18.47 6.35 11.98
N VAL A 30 18.60 6.49 10.68
CA VAL A 30 19.84 6.96 10.08
C VAL A 30 19.98 8.40 10.57
N ARG A 31 20.77 8.61 11.62
CA ARG A 31 21.31 9.92 11.91
C ARG A 31 22.15 10.29 10.70
N ALA A 32 21.61 11.10 9.83
CA ALA A 32 22.38 11.76 8.81
C ALA A 32 23.38 12.65 9.54
N GLN A 33 24.63 12.19 9.66
CA GLN A 33 25.73 13.07 9.97
C GLN A 33 25.99 13.90 8.71
N PRO A 34 26.03 15.24 8.82
CA PRO A 34 26.41 16.08 7.69
C PRO A 34 27.81 15.65 7.21
N GLY A 35 27.92 15.22 5.95
CA GLY A 35 29.20 14.89 5.30
C GLY A 35 29.61 13.41 5.29
N GLY A 36 28.76 12.47 5.69
CA GLY A 36 29.03 11.03 5.53
C GLY A 36 28.60 10.50 4.15
N PRO A 37 29.26 9.42 3.62
CA PRO A 37 28.87 8.82 2.35
C PRO A 37 27.44 8.30 2.42
N VAL A 38 26.64 8.63 1.37
CA VAL A 38 25.21 8.37 1.26
C VAL A 38 24.88 6.89 0.96
N ASP A 39 25.89 6.04 0.79
CA ASP A 39 25.75 4.64 0.39
C ASP A 39 25.55 3.69 1.58
N ARG A 40 24.48 3.88 2.34
CA ARG A 40 24.06 2.86 3.31
C ARG A 40 22.80 2.18 2.82
N LEU A 41 22.97 0.94 2.36
CA LEU A 41 21.85 0.06 2.03
C LEU A 41 20.98 -0.12 3.28
N ALA A 42 19.77 0.45 3.28
CA ALA A 42 18.82 0.32 4.38
C ALA A 42 18.13 -1.05 4.34
N VAL A 43 17.94 -1.60 3.13
CA VAL A 43 17.22 -2.85 2.87
C VAL A 43 17.85 -3.55 1.67
N GLY A 44 18.05 -4.88 1.76
CA GLY A 44 18.38 -5.70 0.60
C GLY A 44 17.10 -6.07 -0.15
N LEU A 45 17.04 -5.79 -1.45
CA LEU A 45 16.01 -6.27 -2.37
C LEU A 45 16.56 -7.48 -3.12
N ASP A 46 15.71 -8.49 -3.34
CA ASP A 46 16.04 -9.57 -4.25
C ASP A 46 15.85 -9.07 -5.71
N GLU A 47 16.44 -9.76 -6.67
CA GLU A 47 16.32 -9.37 -8.09
C GLU A 47 14.84 -9.38 -8.53
N GLY A 48 14.38 -8.27 -9.10
CA GLY A 48 12.99 -8.06 -9.50
C GLY A 48 12.07 -7.47 -8.43
N ASP A 49 12.51 -7.39 -7.16
CA ASP A 49 11.74 -6.77 -6.10
C ASP A 49 11.73 -5.24 -6.19
N LYS A 50 10.65 -4.64 -5.72
CA LYS A 50 10.48 -3.18 -5.65
C LYS A 50 10.11 -2.76 -4.23
N LEU A 51 10.60 -1.60 -3.84
CA LEU A 51 10.14 -0.92 -2.63
C LEU A 51 8.76 -0.32 -2.90
N VAL A 52 7.73 -0.77 -2.18
CA VAL A 52 6.36 -0.27 -2.34
C VAL A 52 6.10 0.94 -1.45
N GLY A 53 6.65 0.95 -0.24
CA GLY A 53 6.45 2.06 0.67
C GLY A 53 7.36 2.00 1.89
N VAL A 54 7.48 3.15 2.54
CA VAL A 54 8.20 3.34 3.81
C VAL A 54 7.31 4.19 4.70
N ALA A 55 7.18 3.80 5.96
CA ALA A 55 6.46 4.59 6.95
C ALA A 55 7.25 4.67 8.26
N ILE A 56 7.14 5.82 8.93
CA ILE A 56 7.68 6.03 10.27
C ILE A 56 6.51 5.90 11.25
N THR A 57 6.67 5.02 12.23
CA THR A 57 5.65 4.75 13.25
C THR A 57 6.24 4.89 14.64
N ASP A 58 5.39 4.97 15.64
CA ASP A 58 5.77 5.17 17.06
C ASP A 58 5.77 3.88 17.90
N GLY A 59 5.39 2.75 17.32
CA GLY A 59 5.28 1.46 18.01
C GLY A 59 3.86 1.09 18.39
N THR A 60 2.86 1.94 18.12
CA THR A 60 1.47 1.74 18.54
C THR A 60 0.48 1.70 17.38
N ARG A 61 0.99 1.76 16.15
CA ARG A 61 0.16 1.90 14.95
C ARG A 61 -0.23 0.56 14.35
N ASP A 62 -1.27 0.59 13.55
CA ASP A 62 -1.61 -0.51 12.67
C ASP A 62 -0.89 -0.36 11.33
N VAL A 63 -0.69 -1.50 10.68
CA VAL A 63 -0.14 -1.59 9.33
C VAL A 63 -1.19 -2.22 8.43
N MET A 64 -1.45 -1.60 7.29
CA MET A 64 -2.31 -2.17 6.27
C MET A 64 -1.53 -2.35 4.97
N LEU A 65 -1.64 -3.54 4.38
CA LEU A 65 -1.09 -3.88 3.07
C LEU A 65 -2.22 -4.21 2.12
N CYS A 66 -2.17 -3.64 0.92
CA CYS A 66 -3.15 -3.89 -0.12
C CYS A 66 -2.49 -4.59 -1.31
N SER A 67 -3.24 -5.48 -1.98
CA SER A 67 -2.77 -6.23 -3.14
C SER A 67 -3.56 -5.89 -4.42
N SER A 68 -2.93 -6.10 -5.57
CA SER A 68 -3.55 -5.95 -6.89
C SER A 68 -4.68 -6.96 -7.14
N GLY A 69 -4.76 -8.04 -6.35
CA GLY A 69 -5.89 -8.97 -6.32
C GLY A 69 -7.09 -8.45 -5.52
N GLY A 70 -7.09 -7.20 -5.08
CA GLY A 70 -8.20 -6.57 -4.37
C GLY A 70 -8.31 -6.96 -2.90
N LYS A 71 -7.26 -7.51 -2.30
CA LYS A 71 -7.26 -7.88 -0.88
C LYS A 71 -6.41 -6.92 -0.05
N ALA A 72 -6.79 -6.79 1.23
CA ALA A 72 -6.02 -6.06 2.22
C ALA A 72 -5.90 -6.86 3.51
N VAL A 73 -4.79 -6.71 4.20
CA VAL A 73 -4.57 -7.19 5.57
C VAL A 73 -4.24 -6.00 6.45
N ARG A 74 -4.84 -5.96 7.64
CA ARG A 74 -4.54 -4.99 8.70
C ARG A 74 -4.08 -5.74 9.94
N PHE A 75 -2.94 -5.33 10.51
CA PHE A 75 -2.35 -5.97 11.69
C PHE A 75 -1.61 -4.94 12.54
N PRO A 76 -1.43 -5.17 13.86
CA PRO A 76 -0.62 -4.31 14.71
C PRO A 76 0.83 -4.31 14.27
N GLU A 77 1.50 -3.17 14.32
CA GLU A 77 2.93 -3.12 13.98
C GLU A 77 3.80 -3.97 14.92
N ASP A 78 3.34 -4.26 16.13
CA ASP A 78 4.04 -5.14 17.08
C ASP A 78 4.13 -6.59 16.61
N ASP A 79 3.29 -7.03 15.69
CA ASP A 79 3.43 -8.32 15.01
C ASP A 79 4.74 -8.40 14.21
N VAL A 80 5.37 -7.25 13.95
CA VAL A 80 6.63 -7.15 13.22
C VAL A 80 7.74 -6.77 14.18
N ARG A 81 8.57 -7.75 14.53
CA ARG A 81 9.74 -7.51 15.38
C ARG A 81 10.76 -6.59 14.69
N ALA A 82 11.47 -5.80 15.48
CA ALA A 82 12.61 -5.05 14.98
C ALA A 82 13.70 -6.03 14.48
N MET A 83 14.27 -5.75 13.32
CA MET A 83 15.25 -6.60 12.65
C MET A 83 16.41 -5.77 12.12
N GLY A 84 17.61 -6.36 12.08
CA GLY A 84 18.79 -5.71 11.52
C GLY A 84 18.75 -5.68 9.99
N ARG A 85 19.63 -4.85 9.40
CA ARG A 85 19.70 -4.58 7.93
C ARG A 85 19.85 -5.80 7.05
N THR A 86 20.46 -6.87 7.56
CA THR A 86 20.68 -8.13 6.84
C THR A 86 19.52 -9.11 6.96
N ALA A 87 18.48 -8.76 7.73
CA ALA A 87 17.37 -9.66 7.92
C ALA A 87 16.50 -9.77 6.65
N ALA A 88 15.99 -10.98 6.40
CA ALA A 88 15.12 -11.25 5.27
C ALA A 88 13.70 -10.70 5.43
N GLY A 89 13.37 -10.08 6.57
CA GLY A 89 12.02 -9.61 6.87
C GLY A 89 11.05 -10.72 7.28
N VAL A 90 9.79 -10.35 7.39
CA VAL A 90 8.67 -11.27 7.71
C VAL A 90 7.55 -11.07 6.71
N ARG A 91 6.74 -12.10 6.52
CA ARG A 91 5.59 -12.02 5.61
C ARG A 91 4.51 -11.12 6.20
N GLY A 92 4.10 -10.10 5.47
CA GLY A 92 2.99 -9.23 5.84
C GLY A 92 1.64 -9.74 5.34
N ILE A 93 1.54 -10.10 4.08
CA ILE A 93 0.34 -10.64 3.43
C ILE A 93 0.71 -11.84 2.56
N ARG A 94 -0.23 -12.76 2.35
CA ARG A 94 -0.10 -13.83 1.36
C ARG A 94 -0.90 -13.45 0.13
N VAL A 95 -0.22 -13.26 -0.99
CA VAL A 95 -0.85 -13.04 -2.30
C VAL A 95 -0.49 -14.18 -3.26
N PRO A 96 -1.35 -14.49 -4.24
CA PRO A 96 -1.03 -15.39 -5.34
C PRO A 96 0.14 -14.85 -6.20
N ASP A 97 0.80 -15.74 -6.97
CA ASP A 97 1.96 -15.40 -7.82
C ASP A 97 1.65 -14.35 -8.91
N VAL A 98 0.37 -14.20 -9.25
CA VAL A 98 -0.12 -13.23 -10.25
C VAL A 98 -0.48 -11.87 -9.66
N ASP A 99 -0.36 -11.72 -8.35
CA ASP A 99 -0.72 -10.51 -7.61
C ASP A 99 0.52 -9.88 -6.97
N ASP A 100 0.50 -8.56 -6.90
CA ASP A 100 1.51 -7.75 -6.23
C ASP A 100 0.93 -7.05 -5.01
N VAL A 101 1.76 -6.72 -4.04
CA VAL A 101 1.41 -5.71 -3.05
C VAL A 101 1.57 -4.35 -3.70
N ILE A 102 0.52 -3.54 -3.64
CA ILE A 102 0.44 -2.25 -4.33
C ILE A 102 0.56 -1.07 -3.38
N SER A 103 0.26 -1.25 -2.09
CA SER A 103 0.29 -0.14 -1.13
C SER A 103 0.57 -0.61 0.29
N LEU A 104 1.27 0.26 1.01
CA LEU A 104 1.45 0.26 2.44
C LEU A 104 0.76 1.48 3.03
N ILE A 105 -0.12 1.28 3.99
CA ILE A 105 -0.86 2.34 4.67
C ILE A 105 -0.67 2.18 6.18
N ILE A 106 -0.52 3.29 6.88
CA ILE A 106 -0.61 3.36 8.34
C ILE A 106 -1.95 4.04 8.67
N PRO A 107 -3.04 3.26 8.80
CA PRO A 107 -4.37 3.83 8.93
C PRO A 107 -4.54 4.57 10.26
N ASP A 108 -5.17 5.73 10.22
CA ASP A 108 -5.71 6.36 11.42
C ASP A 108 -6.99 5.66 11.83
N ALA A 109 -7.35 5.74 13.13
CA ALA A 109 -8.51 5.04 13.67
C ALA A 109 -9.81 5.40 12.94
N ASP A 110 -10.00 6.69 12.67
CA ASP A 110 -11.18 7.23 11.97
C ASP A 110 -10.87 7.52 10.48
N GLY A 111 -9.77 6.97 9.97
CA GLY A 111 -9.29 7.20 8.62
C GLY A 111 -10.17 6.54 7.54
N LEU A 112 -10.13 7.12 6.36
CA LEU A 112 -10.73 6.55 5.18
C LEU A 112 -9.64 5.98 4.27
N VAL A 113 -9.90 4.83 3.65
CA VAL A 113 -9.00 4.17 2.70
C VAL A 113 -9.59 4.29 1.31
N LEU A 114 -8.93 5.05 0.45
CA LEU A 114 -9.19 5.06 -0.97
C LEU A 114 -8.58 3.81 -1.60
N THR A 115 -9.32 3.11 -2.42
CA THR A 115 -8.81 2.06 -3.31
C THR A 115 -9.18 2.42 -4.74
N ALA A 116 -8.21 2.41 -5.64
CA ALA A 116 -8.40 2.75 -7.05
C ALA A 116 -7.87 1.64 -7.97
N SER A 117 -8.54 1.44 -9.10
CA SER A 117 -8.27 0.38 -10.06
C SER A 117 -7.76 0.92 -11.41
N GLU A 118 -7.14 0.04 -12.19
CA GLU A 118 -6.50 0.38 -13.47
C GLU A 118 -7.43 1.02 -14.50
N ASN A 119 -8.73 0.71 -14.46
CA ASN A 119 -9.72 1.27 -15.39
C ASN A 119 -10.32 2.61 -14.89
N GLY A 120 -9.71 3.22 -13.85
CA GLY A 120 -10.11 4.54 -13.34
C GLY A 120 -11.34 4.53 -12.44
N PHE A 121 -11.66 3.41 -11.83
CA PHE A 121 -12.70 3.28 -10.83
C PHE A 121 -12.08 3.24 -9.43
N GLY A 122 -12.84 3.63 -8.42
CA GLY A 122 -12.39 3.56 -7.05
C GLY A 122 -13.49 3.89 -6.06
N LYS A 123 -13.17 3.78 -4.80
CA LYS A 123 -14.08 4.05 -3.70
C LYS A 123 -13.30 4.38 -2.43
N VAL A 124 -13.97 4.98 -1.51
CA VAL A 124 -13.46 5.21 -0.16
C VAL A 124 -14.16 4.27 0.81
N THR A 125 -13.41 3.65 1.71
CA THR A 125 -13.92 2.70 2.71
C THR A 125 -13.38 3.09 4.08
N PRO A 126 -14.19 3.12 5.16
CA PRO A 126 -13.70 3.35 6.50
C PRO A 126 -12.61 2.35 6.90
N ALA A 127 -11.55 2.82 7.56
CA ALA A 127 -10.48 1.94 8.01
C ALA A 127 -10.98 0.88 9.01
N GLU A 128 -12.03 1.18 9.78
CA GLU A 128 -12.67 0.26 10.72
C GLU A 128 -13.34 -0.95 10.03
N ASP A 129 -13.75 -0.81 8.77
CA ASP A 129 -14.31 -1.93 7.99
C ASP A 129 -13.27 -3.02 7.69
N PHE A 130 -11.99 -2.72 7.86
CA PHE A 130 -10.91 -3.70 7.71
C PHE A 130 -10.58 -4.31 9.06
N PRO A 131 -11.02 -5.56 9.30
CA PRO A 131 -10.82 -6.22 10.58
C PRO A 131 -9.34 -6.43 10.86
N MET A 132 -8.99 -6.33 12.14
CA MET A 132 -7.65 -6.64 12.61
C MET A 132 -7.38 -8.14 12.51
N HIS A 133 -6.28 -8.50 11.87
CA HIS A 133 -5.82 -9.88 11.73
C HIS A 133 -4.33 -9.99 12.06
N GLY A 134 -3.83 -11.20 12.24
CA GLY A 134 -2.40 -11.42 12.27
C GLY A 134 -1.78 -11.26 10.87
N ARG A 135 -0.52 -10.80 10.80
CA ARG A 135 0.22 -10.69 9.55
C ARG A 135 0.39 -12.04 8.83
N GLY A 136 0.65 -12.00 7.54
CA GLY A 136 0.96 -13.19 6.74
C GLY A 136 -0.24 -14.01 6.29
N GLY A 137 -1.47 -13.56 6.60
CA GLY A 137 -2.71 -14.13 6.11
C GLY A 137 -3.05 -13.68 4.69
N GLN A 138 -4.17 -14.19 4.14
CA GLN A 138 -4.67 -13.80 2.82
C GLN A 138 -5.38 -12.42 2.82
N GLY A 139 -5.66 -11.89 4.02
CA GLY A 139 -6.45 -10.66 4.15
C GLY A 139 -7.92 -10.84 3.81
N VAL A 140 -8.60 -9.70 3.76
CA VAL A 140 -10.02 -9.57 3.40
C VAL A 140 -10.16 -8.84 2.07
N LEU A 141 -11.31 -8.98 1.44
CA LEU A 141 -11.59 -8.24 0.22
C LEU A 141 -11.71 -6.75 0.53
N ALA A 142 -10.92 -5.93 -0.15
CA ALA A 142 -10.91 -4.47 -0.07
C ALA A 142 -11.69 -3.84 -1.22
N MET A 143 -11.57 -4.40 -2.41
CA MET A 143 -12.31 -4.00 -3.60
C MET A 143 -12.60 -5.25 -4.44
N GLN A 144 -13.84 -5.38 -4.90
CA GLN A 144 -14.25 -6.48 -5.78
C GLN A 144 -13.64 -6.25 -7.18
N PRO A 145 -12.65 -7.06 -7.63
CA PRO A 145 -12.17 -6.99 -8.99
C PRO A 145 -13.28 -7.35 -9.97
N SER A 146 -13.35 -6.65 -11.09
CA SER A 146 -14.32 -6.92 -12.15
C SER A 146 -13.72 -6.55 -13.51
N GLU A 147 -14.30 -7.06 -14.59
CA GLU A 147 -13.88 -6.67 -15.94
C GLU A 147 -14.06 -5.16 -16.18
N ARG A 148 -15.09 -4.57 -15.58
CA ARG A 148 -15.37 -3.13 -15.66
C ARG A 148 -14.28 -2.31 -14.97
N ASP A 149 -13.99 -2.64 -13.73
CA ASP A 149 -13.11 -1.82 -12.87
C ASP A 149 -11.63 -2.15 -13.12
N GLY A 150 -11.34 -3.36 -13.53
CA GLY A 150 -9.97 -3.87 -13.63
C GLY A 150 -9.38 -4.21 -12.26
N ARG A 151 -8.07 -4.34 -12.19
CA ARG A 151 -7.33 -4.67 -10.97
C ARG A 151 -7.03 -3.41 -10.16
N PRO A 152 -7.08 -3.46 -8.83
CA PRO A 152 -6.56 -2.38 -7.99
C PRO A 152 -5.09 -2.09 -8.29
N VAL A 153 -4.75 -0.82 -8.39
CA VAL A 153 -3.39 -0.33 -8.68
C VAL A 153 -2.81 0.54 -7.58
N ALA A 154 -3.68 1.13 -6.76
CA ALA A 154 -3.26 1.96 -5.64
C ALA A 154 -4.30 1.93 -4.51
N ALA A 155 -3.82 2.07 -3.30
CA ALA A 155 -4.63 2.39 -2.14
C ALA A 155 -3.87 3.40 -1.26
N THR A 156 -4.58 4.37 -0.70
CA THR A 156 -4.00 5.38 0.19
C THR A 156 -5.00 5.79 1.25
N GLN A 157 -4.51 6.28 2.38
CA GLN A 157 -5.38 6.94 3.34
C GLN A 157 -5.77 8.31 2.79
N ALA A 158 -7.01 8.69 3.02
CA ALA A 158 -7.52 10.00 2.65
C ALA A 158 -8.44 10.55 3.75
N SER A 159 -8.43 11.85 3.93
CA SER A 159 -9.40 12.57 4.72
C SER A 159 -10.41 13.24 3.80
N PRO A 160 -11.65 13.53 4.24
CA PRO A 160 -12.62 14.21 3.38
C PRO A 160 -12.15 15.58 2.86
N SER A 161 -11.21 16.24 3.57
CA SER A 161 -10.61 17.52 3.17
C SER A 161 -9.50 17.39 2.14
N ASP A 162 -8.98 16.18 1.92
CA ASP A 162 -7.84 15.97 1.04
C ASP A 162 -8.24 16.04 -0.42
N GLU A 163 -7.28 16.41 -1.23
CA GLU A 163 -7.33 16.28 -2.68
C GLU A 163 -6.50 15.08 -3.13
N LEU A 164 -7.00 14.40 -4.13
CA LEU A 164 -6.40 13.19 -4.66
C LEU A 164 -5.87 13.49 -6.06
N MET A 165 -4.60 13.20 -6.27
CA MET A 165 -3.96 13.29 -7.57
C MET A 165 -3.99 11.92 -8.24
N LEU A 166 -4.75 11.78 -9.30
CA LEU A 166 -4.86 10.57 -10.11
C LEU A 166 -3.89 10.69 -11.29
N MET A 167 -3.09 9.65 -11.51
CA MET A 167 -2.09 9.62 -12.58
C MET A 167 -2.39 8.49 -13.57
N SER A 168 -2.50 8.83 -14.85
CA SER A 168 -2.70 7.84 -15.92
C SER A 168 -1.39 7.44 -16.61
N SER A 169 -1.43 6.35 -17.35
CA SER A 169 -0.28 5.84 -18.11
C SER A 169 0.14 6.74 -19.28
N SER A 170 -0.73 7.63 -19.73
CA SER A 170 -0.41 8.66 -20.75
C SER A 170 0.24 9.91 -20.14
N GLY A 171 0.36 9.98 -18.80
CA GLY A 171 0.89 11.15 -18.10
C GLY A 171 -0.18 12.21 -17.77
N THR A 172 -1.46 11.91 -17.97
CA THR A 172 -2.55 12.78 -17.55
C THR A 172 -2.65 12.78 -16.03
N LEU A 173 -2.69 13.96 -15.42
CA LEU A 173 -2.91 14.17 -14.00
C LEU A 173 -4.27 14.82 -13.80
N VAL A 174 -5.09 14.20 -12.94
CA VAL A 174 -6.41 14.70 -12.56
C VAL A 174 -6.49 14.85 -11.06
N ARG A 175 -7.02 15.97 -10.61
CA ARG A 175 -7.23 16.32 -9.21
C ARG A 175 -8.71 16.14 -8.87
N VAL A 176 -9.00 15.37 -7.84
CA VAL A 176 -10.35 15.06 -7.37
C VAL A 176 -10.40 15.27 -5.86
N ARG A 177 -11.49 15.82 -5.33
CA ARG A 177 -11.67 15.93 -3.87
C ARG A 177 -12.08 14.58 -3.30
N ALA A 178 -11.46 14.18 -2.20
CA ALA A 178 -11.82 12.94 -1.52
C ALA A 178 -13.31 12.93 -1.09
N SER A 179 -13.87 14.08 -0.72
CA SER A 179 -15.27 14.24 -0.35
C SER A 179 -16.26 13.99 -1.50
N GLU A 180 -15.84 14.02 -2.74
CA GLU A 180 -16.68 13.73 -3.92
C GLU A 180 -16.79 12.23 -4.19
N ILE A 181 -15.94 11.41 -3.55
CA ILE A 181 -15.93 9.96 -3.72
C ILE A 181 -16.84 9.33 -2.66
N PRO A 182 -17.82 8.51 -3.04
CA PRO A 182 -18.72 7.92 -2.06
C PRO A 182 -18.00 6.97 -1.13
N VAL A 183 -18.39 7.03 0.15
CA VAL A 183 -17.99 6.06 1.17
C VAL A 183 -18.79 4.78 0.96
N MET A 184 -18.11 3.67 0.76
CA MET A 184 -18.72 2.39 0.43
C MET A 184 -18.06 1.25 1.21
N GLY A 185 -18.81 0.21 1.48
CA GLY A 185 -18.28 -0.99 2.13
C GLY A 185 -17.16 -1.66 1.30
N ARG A 186 -16.24 -2.33 1.97
CA ARG A 186 -15.05 -2.93 1.32
C ARG A 186 -15.38 -3.96 0.24
N ASN A 187 -16.47 -4.72 0.38
CA ASN A 187 -16.87 -5.78 -0.58
C ASN A 187 -17.79 -5.24 -1.69
N THR A 188 -17.42 -4.12 -2.30
CA THR A 188 -18.17 -3.51 -3.39
C THR A 188 -17.24 -3.13 -4.54
N GLN A 189 -17.83 -2.89 -5.70
CA GLN A 189 -17.16 -2.24 -6.84
C GLN A 189 -17.03 -0.74 -6.57
N GLY A 190 -16.12 -0.09 -7.33
CA GLY A 190 -15.94 1.36 -7.25
C GLY A 190 -16.88 2.16 -8.14
N VAL A 191 -16.81 3.49 -7.99
CA VAL A 191 -17.37 4.47 -8.92
C VAL A 191 -16.27 4.99 -9.84
N ARG A 192 -16.64 5.62 -10.94
CA ARG A 192 -15.65 6.20 -11.85
C ARG A 192 -15.02 7.47 -11.24
N LEU A 193 -13.71 7.42 -11.03
CA LEU A 193 -12.89 8.54 -10.54
C LEU A 193 -12.35 9.39 -11.69
N ILE A 194 -11.96 8.74 -12.78
CA ILE A 194 -11.39 9.38 -13.97
C ILE A 194 -11.91 8.67 -15.23
N LYS A 195 -12.13 9.45 -16.28
CA LYS A 195 -12.39 8.90 -17.61
C LYS A 195 -11.05 8.72 -18.33
N LEU A 196 -10.72 7.50 -18.66
CA LEU A 196 -9.53 7.14 -19.40
C LEU A 196 -9.85 6.92 -20.87
N ASP A 197 -8.91 7.20 -21.75
CA ASP A 197 -9.01 6.91 -23.16
C ASP A 197 -8.77 5.42 -23.45
N ALA A 198 -9.05 4.99 -24.69
CA ALA A 198 -8.89 3.59 -25.07
C ALA A 198 -7.42 3.16 -24.94
N GLY A 199 -7.16 2.12 -24.14
CA GLY A 199 -5.83 1.61 -23.85
C GLY A 199 -5.07 2.36 -22.75
N GLU A 200 -5.63 3.44 -22.23
CA GLU A 200 -5.07 4.17 -21.08
C GLU A 200 -5.46 3.49 -19.77
N ARG A 201 -4.58 3.55 -18.78
CA ARG A 201 -4.80 2.98 -17.45
C ARG A 201 -4.43 3.98 -16.36
N LEU A 202 -5.13 3.89 -15.24
CA LEU A 202 -4.68 4.53 -14.01
C LEU A 202 -3.46 3.74 -13.48
N ILE A 203 -2.40 4.45 -13.10
CA ILE A 203 -1.15 3.86 -12.61
C ILE A 203 -0.80 4.27 -11.18
N GLY A 204 -1.46 5.29 -10.64
CA GLY A 204 -1.19 5.75 -9.28
C GLY A 204 -2.23 6.75 -8.79
N VAL A 205 -2.32 6.84 -7.48
CA VAL A 205 -3.09 7.86 -6.75
C VAL A 205 -2.30 8.29 -5.53
N GLU A 206 -2.22 9.59 -5.31
CA GLU A 206 -1.60 10.20 -4.13
C GLU A 206 -2.57 11.19 -3.48
N ALA A 207 -2.59 11.20 -2.15
CA ALA A 207 -3.29 12.24 -1.40
C ALA A 207 -2.40 13.47 -1.28
N VAL A 208 -2.97 14.63 -1.56
CA VAL A 208 -2.30 15.94 -1.43
C VAL A 208 -3.03 16.68 -0.32
N THR A 209 -2.32 16.94 0.77
CA THR A 209 -2.80 17.70 1.93
C THR A 209 -2.45 19.17 1.81
#